data_2f169ddf1efab7a784033e1a69520396
#
_entry.id   2f169ddf1efab7a784033e1a69520396
#
_cell.length_a   1.000
_cell.length_b   1.000
_cell.length_c   1.000
_cell.angle_alpha   90.00
_cell.angle_beta   90.00
_cell.angle_gamma   90.00
#
_symmetry.space_group_name_H-M   'P 1'
#
loop_
_entity.id
_entity.type
_entity.pdbx_description
1 polymer ?
#
loop_
_entity_poly.entity_id
_entity_poly.type
_entity_poly.pdbx_seq_one_letter_code
_entity_poly.pdbx_strand_id
1 'polypeptide(L)'
;MAVRMSCMVDKVPGSTLLASKILGHVLLSQNFDVKVSEVHGMSQRGGSVVTYVRYGEKVYSPVIDKGEADAIVAFEKLEAARWISYLKKGGQIIVNTQEVEPMPVITGAAEYPQELVSKMEAAGANVDAKDFLAIAEEAGSAKAVNIALMGRLSKYFPEIPEHAWEEAIDAIVAEKFRALNHKAFELGRNA
;
A
#
# COMPACT_ATOMS: atom_id res chain seq x y z
N MET A 1 -22.76 8.01 2.75
CA MET A 1 -21.61 7.45 1.98
C MET A 1 -20.96 6.35 2.82
N ALA A 2 -20.63 5.20 2.25
CA ALA A 2 -20.03 4.12 3.01
C ALA A 2 -18.61 4.50 3.47
N VAL A 3 -18.21 4.05 4.65
CA VAL A 3 -16.82 4.15 5.11
C VAL A 3 -15.99 3.18 4.29
N ARG A 4 -14.89 3.66 3.69
CA ARG A 4 -13.92 2.84 2.95
C ARG A 4 -12.64 2.69 3.75
N MET A 5 -11.92 1.61 3.51
CA MET A 5 -10.78 1.21 4.32
C MET A 5 -9.66 0.66 3.44
N SER A 6 -8.46 1.12 3.68
CA SER A 6 -7.25 0.59 3.05
C SER A 6 -6.23 0.20 4.11
N CYS A 7 -5.63 -0.97 3.95
CA CYS A 7 -4.57 -1.47 4.80
C CYS A 7 -3.26 -1.47 3.99
N MET A 8 -2.21 -0.88 4.53
CA MET A 8 -0.89 -0.88 3.91
C MET A 8 0.06 -1.70 4.77
N VAL A 9 0.77 -2.64 4.16
CA VAL A 9 1.61 -3.60 4.87
C VAL A 9 3.01 -3.67 4.28
N ASP A 10 4.02 -3.60 5.13
CA ASP A 10 5.44 -3.68 4.76
C ASP A 10 6.28 -4.28 5.91
N LYS A 11 7.52 -4.63 5.59
CA LYS A 11 8.56 -5.00 6.55
C LYS A 11 9.55 -3.86 6.86
N VAL A 12 9.49 -2.77 6.09
CA VAL A 12 10.41 -1.65 6.22
C VAL A 12 9.68 -0.43 6.80
N PRO A 13 10.02 0.03 8.01
CA PRO A 13 9.44 1.23 8.58
C PRO A 13 9.68 2.46 7.67
N GLY A 14 8.64 3.25 7.45
CA GLY A 14 8.71 4.53 6.72
C GLY A 14 8.17 4.50 5.29
N SER A 15 8.14 3.38 4.59
CA SER A 15 7.55 3.28 3.24
C SER A 15 6.02 3.41 3.28
N THR A 16 5.37 2.71 4.20
CA THR A 16 3.93 2.84 4.45
C THR A 16 3.57 4.22 4.96
N LEU A 17 4.44 4.85 5.77
CA LEU A 17 4.19 6.19 6.33
C LEU A 17 4.07 7.26 5.24
N LEU A 18 4.95 7.26 4.22
CA LEU A 18 4.85 8.23 3.13
C LEU A 18 3.60 7.96 2.27
N ALA A 19 3.34 6.70 1.94
CA ALA A 19 2.16 6.29 1.19
C ALA A 19 0.87 6.69 1.90
N SER A 20 0.75 6.44 3.20
CA SER A 20 -0.43 6.80 4.00
C SER A 20 -0.62 8.31 4.14
N LYS A 21 0.47 9.09 4.22
CA LYS A 21 0.40 10.55 4.22
C LYS A 21 -0.15 11.10 2.92
N ILE A 22 0.32 10.58 1.77
CA ILE A 22 -0.18 10.98 0.45
C ILE A 22 -1.66 10.62 0.31
N LEU A 23 -2.03 9.37 0.60
CA LEU A 23 -3.43 8.95 0.55
C LEU A 23 -4.31 9.78 1.49
N GLY A 24 -3.85 10.03 2.72
CA GLY A 24 -4.56 10.85 3.69
C GLY A 24 -4.76 12.29 3.21
N HIS A 25 -3.74 12.90 2.59
CA HIS A 25 -3.82 14.25 2.02
C HIS A 25 -4.83 14.32 0.88
N VAL A 26 -4.75 13.37 -0.04
CA VAL A 26 -5.70 13.25 -1.16
C VAL A 26 -7.14 13.14 -0.65
N LEU A 27 -7.38 12.25 0.31
CA LEU A 27 -8.73 12.03 0.84
C LEU A 27 -9.27 13.27 1.59
N LEU A 28 -8.42 13.95 2.35
CA LEU A 28 -8.77 15.20 3.02
C LEU A 28 -9.10 16.32 2.02
N SER A 29 -8.37 16.43 0.91
CA SER A 29 -8.67 17.41 -0.15
C SER A 29 -10.04 17.17 -0.82
N GLN A 30 -10.55 15.95 -0.75
CA GLN A 30 -11.86 15.56 -1.23
C GLN A 30 -12.96 15.66 -0.15
N ASN A 31 -12.68 16.35 0.96
CA ASN A 31 -13.59 16.58 2.10
C ASN A 31 -14.03 15.31 2.85
N PHE A 32 -13.25 14.23 2.80
CA PHE A 32 -13.49 13.07 3.64
C PHE A 32 -12.96 13.28 5.07
N ASP A 33 -13.64 12.72 6.07
CA ASP A 33 -13.07 12.51 7.40
C ASP A 33 -12.13 11.30 7.31
N VAL A 34 -10.86 11.48 7.69
CA VAL A 34 -9.80 10.48 7.54
C VAL A 34 -9.19 10.17 8.90
N LYS A 35 -9.02 8.89 9.18
CA LYS A 35 -8.26 8.42 10.35
C LYS A 35 -7.16 7.47 9.87
N VAL A 36 -5.97 7.72 10.36
CA VAL A 36 -4.77 6.90 10.07
C VAL A 36 -4.22 6.36 11.38
N SER A 37 -3.83 5.10 11.38
CA SER A 37 -3.12 4.47 12.49
C SER A 37 -2.02 3.57 11.95
N GLU A 38 -0.82 3.71 12.47
CA GLU A 38 0.30 2.82 12.20
C GLU A 38 0.53 1.89 13.38
N VAL A 39 0.62 0.61 13.11
CA VAL A 39 0.93 -0.42 14.10
C VAL A 39 2.23 -1.10 13.67
N HIS A 40 3.23 -1.02 14.52
CA HIS A 40 4.51 -1.68 14.31
C HIS A 40 4.95 -2.44 15.56
N GLY A 41 5.67 -3.53 15.36
CA GLY A 41 6.30 -4.27 16.45
C GLY A 41 7.53 -3.52 17.00
N MET A 42 7.99 -3.91 18.19
CA MET A 42 9.22 -3.36 18.82
C MET A 42 10.50 -3.82 18.12
N SER A 43 10.42 -4.64 17.07
CA SER A 43 11.57 -5.11 16.32
C SER A 43 12.16 -3.98 15.47
N GLN A 44 13.33 -3.48 15.86
CA GLN A 44 14.07 -2.48 15.08
C GLN A 44 14.71 -3.05 13.81
N ARG A 45 14.57 -4.35 13.54
CA ARG A 45 15.22 -5.08 12.44
C ARG A 45 14.20 -5.90 11.63
N GLY A 46 13.26 -5.21 10.95
CA GLY A 46 12.39 -5.87 9.98
C GLY A 46 11.15 -6.55 10.59
N GLY A 47 10.45 -5.87 11.48
CA GLY A 47 9.11 -6.28 11.91
C GLY A 47 8.04 -5.87 10.88
N SER A 48 6.94 -6.63 10.80
CA SER A 48 5.79 -6.24 9.98
C SER A 48 5.23 -4.90 10.49
N VAL A 49 4.98 -3.98 9.56
CA VAL A 49 4.34 -2.69 9.82
C VAL A 49 3.02 -2.69 9.08
N VAL A 50 1.94 -2.32 9.76
CA VAL A 50 0.66 -2.11 9.13
C VAL A 50 0.16 -0.70 9.39
N THR A 51 -0.30 -0.05 8.33
CA THR A 51 -0.94 1.27 8.42
C THR A 51 -2.38 1.15 7.95
N TYR A 52 -3.30 1.46 8.83
CA TYR A 52 -4.73 1.56 8.52
C TYR A 52 -5.05 2.97 8.06
N VAL A 53 -5.75 3.09 6.94
CA VAL A 53 -6.34 4.34 6.46
C VAL A 53 -7.83 4.13 6.30
N ARG A 54 -8.62 4.77 7.14
CA ARG A 54 -10.08 4.70 7.12
C ARG A 54 -10.66 6.05 6.80
N TYR A 55 -11.62 6.12 5.88
CA TYR A 55 -12.18 7.38 5.44
C TYR A 55 -13.67 7.27 5.07
N GLY A 56 -14.37 8.39 5.14
CA GLY A 56 -15.80 8.47 4.84
C GLY A 56 -16.35 9.84 5.20
N GLU A 57 -17.67 9.99 5.28
CA GLU A 57 -18.30 11.23 5.78
C GLU A 57 -17.94 11.51 7.24
N LYS A 58 -17.92 10.46 8.05
CA LYS A 58 -17.52 10.50 9.46
C LYS A 58 -16.88 9.19 9.87
N VAL A 59 -15.71 9.26 10.50
CA VAL A 59 -14.94 8.11 10.95
C VAL A 59 -14.55 8.31 12.41
N TYR A 60 -14.93 7.36 13.27
CA TYR A 60 -14.68 7.45 14.71
C TYR A 60 -13.45 6.66 15.18
N SER A 61 -12.99 5.69 14.39
CA SER A 61 -11.84 4.84 14.70
C SER A 61 -11.03 4.54 13.45
N PRO A 62 -9.70 4.52 13.51
CA PRO A 62 -8.85 4.10 12.39
C PRO A 62 -8.80 2.57 12.23
N VAL A 63 -9.18 1.81 13.26
CA VAL A 63 -9.04 0.34 13.27
C VAL A 63 -9.92 -0.29 12.21
N ILE A 64 -9.35 -1.25 11.49
CA ILE A 64 -10.03 -2.06 10.47
C ILE A 64 -10.12 -3.48 11.01
N ASP A 65 -11.32 -4.05 11.06
CA ASP A 65 -11.54 -5.42 11.49
C ASP A 65 -11.35 -6.40 10.31
N LYS A 66 -11.23 -7.70 10.64
CA LYS A 66 -11.11 -8.74 9.63
C LYS A 66 -12.33 -8.75 8.70
N GLY A 67 -12.07 -8.85 7.40
CA GLY A 67 -13.11 -8.86 6.38
C GLY A 67 -13.67 -7.48 6.00
N GLU A 68 -13.10 -6.38 6.51
CA GLU A 68 -13.64 -5.04 6.29
C GLU A 68 -12.79 -4.17 5.31
N ALA A 69 -11.52 -4.49 5.09
CA ALA A 69 -10.67 -3.71 4.20
C ALA A 69 -11.15 -3.78 2.74
N ASP A 70 -11.37 -2.64 2.10
CA ASP A 70 -11.68 -2.54 0.67
C ASP A 70 -10.46 -2.82 -0.20
N ALA A 71 -9.28 -2.39 0.26
CA ALA A 71 -8.02 -2.60 -0.41
C ALA A 71 -6.89 -2.93 0.57
N ILE A 72 -5.95 -3.76 0.11
CA ILE A 72 -4.65 -3.99 0.75
C ILE A 72 -3.58 -3.57 -0.24
N VAL A 73 -2.67 -2.69 0.21
CA VAL A 73 -1.47 -2.33 -0.53
C VAL A 73 -0.28 -2.95 0.17
N ALA A 74 0.41 -3.86 -0.50
CA ALA A 74 1.51 -4.60 0.08
C ALA A 74 2.82 -4.38 -0.69
N PHE A 75 3.86 -4.13 0.06
CA PHE A 75 5.20 -3.91 -0.49
C PHE A 75 5.95 -5.23 -0.74
N GLU A 76 5.36 -6.36 -0.32
CA GLU A 76 5.92 -7.70 -0.42
C GLU A 76 4.81 -8.76 -0.41
N LYS A 77 4.99 -9.86 -1.15
CA LYS A 77 3.96 -10.90 -1.36
C LYS A 77 3.53 -11.62 -0.09
N LEU A 78 4.47 -11.99 0.78
CA LEU A 78 4.16 -12.73 2.01
C LEU A 78 3.37 -11.85 3.00
N GLU A 79 3.68 -10.54 3.05
CA GLU A 79 2.90 -9.61 3.87
C GLU A 79 1.47 -9.45 3.33
N ALA A 80 1.28 -9.38 1.99
CA ALA A 80 -0.07 -9.40 1.41
C ALA A 80 -0.87 -10.63 1.85
N ALA A 81 -0.26 -11.81 1.77
CA ALA A 81 -0.90 -13.06 2.16
C ALA A 81 -1.22 -13.14 3.66
N ARG A 82 -0.37 -12.58 4.52
CA ARG A 82 -0.62 -12.52 5.97
C ARG A 82 -1.83 -11.68 6.34
N TRP A 83 -2.10 -10.63 5.57
CA TRP A 83 -3.17 -9.69 5.85
C TRP A 83 -4.45 -9.96 5.04
N ILE A 84 -4.49 -10.99 4.18
CA ILE A 84 -5.65 -11.32 3.36
C ILE A 84 -6.96 -11.49 4.17
N SER A 85 -6.87 -11.96 5.41
CA SER A 85 -8.03 -12.10 6.30
C SER A 85 -8.72 -10.78 6.66
N TYR A 86 -8.05 -9.65 6.45
CA TYR A 86 -8.64 -8.32 6.64
C TYR A 86 -9.38 -7.83 5.41
N LEU A 87 -9.10 -8.41 4.23
CA LEU A 87 -9.76 -8.04 2.99
C LEU A 87 -11.22 -8.49 2.99
N LYS A 88 -12.13 -7.62 2.59
CA LYS A 88 -13.51 -8.01 2.33
C LYS A 88 -13.60 -8.89 1.08
N LYS A 89 -14.66 -9.68 0.99
CA LYS A 89 -14.93 -10.51 -0.20
C LYS A 89 -14.97 -9.65 -1.47
N GLY A 90 -14.17 -10.00 -2.48
CA GLY A 90 -14.03 -9.24 -3.72
C GLY A 90 -13.25 -7.94 -3.58
N GLY A 91 -12.57 -7.71 -2.46
CA GLY A 91 -11.68 -6.58 -2.27
C GLY A 91 -10.43 -6.68 -3.13
N GLN A 92 -9.67 -5.59 -3.19
CA GLN A 92 -8.50 -5.44 -4.05
C GLN A 92 -7.20 -5.60 -3.27
N ILE A 93 -6.27 -6.39 -3.78
CA ILE A 93 -4.87 -6.42 -3.34
C ILE A 93 -3.99 -5.81 -4.42
N ILE A 94 -3.20 -4.81 -4.07
CA ILE A 94 -2.15 -4.25 -4.92
C ILE A 94 -0.83 -4.64 -4.28
N VAL A 95 -0.01 -5.43 -4.95
CA VAL A 95 1.18 -6.02 -4.34
C VAL A 95 2.41 -5.90 -5.21
N ASN A 96 3.51 -5.45 -4.61
CA ASN A 96 4.83 -5.55 -5.20
C ASN A 96 5.29 -7.01 -5.17
N THR A 97 5.76 -7.53 -6.30
CA THR A 97 6.15 -8.94 -6.45
C THR A 97 7.47 -9.30 -5.77
N GLN A 98 8.11 -8.32 -5.13
CA GLN A 98 9.34 -8.55 -4.36
C GLN A 98 9.13 -9.61 -3.28
N GLU A 99 10.17 -10.42 -3.03
CA GLU A 99 10.25 -11.37 -1.95
C GLU A 99 11.29 -10.90 -0.93
N VAL A 100 10.87 -10.75 0.32
CA VAL A 100 11.76 -10.42 1.42
C VAL A 100 11.71 -11.56 2.42
N GLU A 101 12.77 -12.35 2.46
CA GLU A 101 12.85 -13.54 3.31
C GLU A 101 12.73 -13.16 4.80
N PRO A 102 11.78 -13.76 5.54
CA PRO A 102 11.70 -13.59 6.98
C PRO A 102 12.79 -14.43 7.68
N MET A 103 13.12 -14.08 8.92
CA MET A 103 14.17 -14.77 9.68
C MET A 103 14.09 -16.30 9.67
N PRO A 104 12.92 -16.95 9.79
CA PRO A 104 12.85 -18.41 9.71
C PRO A 104 13.32 -18.98 8.36
N VAL A 105 13.12 -18.25 7.25
CA VAL A 105 13.62 -18.64 5.92
C VAL A 105 15.12 -18.43 5.83
N ILE A 106 15.61 -17.26 6.26
CA ILE A 106 17.05 -16.93 6.27
C ILE A 106 17.84 -17.95 7.10
N THR A 107 17.28 -18.43 8.21
CA THR A 107 17.92 -19.43 9.08
C THR A 107 17.73 -20.87 8.65
N GLY A 108 16.98 -21.13 7.55
CA GLY A 108 16.69 -22.48 7.05
C GLY A 108 15.66 -23.25 7.89
N ALA A 109 14.98 -22.60 8.83
CA ALA A 109 13.92 -23.22 9.65
C ALA A 109 12.58 -23.34 8.91
N ALA A 110 12.40 -22.64 7.80
CA ALA A 110 11.23 -22.70 6.93
C ALA A 110 11.61 -22.37 5.49
N GLU A 111 10.75 -22.74 4.54
CA GLU A 111 10.86 -22.33 3.15
C GLU A 111 9.96 -21.12 2.89
N TYR A 112 10.37 -20.26 1.93
CA TYR A 112 9.51 -19.17 1.49
C TYR A 112 8.29 -19.74 0.75
N PRO A 113 7.06 -19.38 1.15
CA PRO A 113 5.86 -19.94 0.54
C PRO A 113 5.75 -19.58 -0.94
N GLN A 114 5.49 -20.59 -1.77
CA GLN A 114 5.36 -20.42 -3.21
C GLN A 114 3.90 -20.14 -3.61
N GLU A 115 3.70 -19.61 -4.82
CA GLU A 115 2.39 -19.39 -5.44
C GLU A 115 1.45 -18.49 -4.61
N LEU A 116 1.99 -17.53 -3.88
CA LEU A 116 1.20 -16.67 -2.99
C LEU A 116 0.11 -15.89 -3.73
N VAL A 117 0.40 -15.38 -4.94
CA VAL A 117 -0.58 -14.65 -5.76
C VAL A 117 -1.76 -15.54 -6.10
N SER A 118 -1.49 -16.71 -6.69
CA SER A 118 -2.56 -17.68 -7.07
C SER A 118 -3.38 -18.16 -5.86
N LYS A 119 -2.73 -18.32 -4.70
CA LYS A 119 -3.42 -18.67 -3.45
C LYS A 119 -4.34 -17.57 -2.96
N MET A 120 -3.92 -16.30 -3.08
CA MET A 120 -4.78 -15.16 -2.72
C MET A 120 -5.97 -15.01 -3.67
N GLU A 121 -5.76 -15.22 -4.98
CA GLU A 121 -6.83 -15.25 -5.99
C GLU A 121 -7.83 -16.39 -5.71
N ALA A 122 -7.33 -17.59 -5.43
CA ALA A 122 -8.17 -18.74 -5.06
C ALA A 122 -8.97 -18.50 -3.76
N ALA A 123 -8.46 -17.65 -2.85
CA ALA A 123 -9.20 -17.23 -1.67
C ALA A 123 -10.26 -16.13 -1.95
N GLY A 124 -10.40 -15.69 -3.21
CA GLY A 124 -11.43 -14.76 -3.66
C GLY A 124 -11.01 -13.27 -3.62
N ALA A 125 -9.71 -12.97 -3.53
CA ALA A 125 -9.19 -11.62 -3.67
C ALA A 125 -9.00 -11.27 -5.15
N ASN A 126 -9.20 -9.98 -5.49
CA ASN A 126 -8.72 -9.45 -6.77
C ASN A 126 -7.27 -9.00 -6.56
N VAL A 127 -6.32 -9.66 -7.24
CA VAL A 127 -4.89 -9.40 -7.02
C VAL A 127 -4.27 -8.70 -8.22
N ASP A 128 -3.69 -7.54 -7.99
CA ASP A 128 -2.90 -6.78 -8.96
C ASP A 128 -1.42 -6.82 -8.52
N ALA A 129 -0.71 -7.79 -9.04
CA ALA A 129 0.69 -8.06 -8.71
C ALA A 129 1.62 -7.56 -9.81
N LYS A 130 2.52 -6.64 -9.47
CA LYS A 130 3.50 -6.05 -10.40
C LYS A 130 4.86 -5.90 -9.73
N ASP A 131 5.90 -5.82 -10.53
CA ASP A 131 7.23 -5.46 -10.06
C ASP A 131 7.33 -3.92 -9.92
N PHE A 132 6.83 -3.41 -8.79
CA PHE A 132 6.89 -1.97 -8.50
C PHE A 132 8.30 -1.50 -8.16
N LEU A 133 9.22 -2.41 -7.83
CA LEU A 133 10.64 -2.07 -7.66
C LEU A 133 11.26 -1.70 -9.01
N ALA A 134 11.06 -2.52 -10.05
CA ALA A 134 11.54 -2.21 -11.39
C ALA A 134 10.93 -0.90 -11.92
N ILE A 135 9.63 -0.67 -11.68
CA ILE A 135 8.94 0.59 -12.04
C ILE A 135 9.59 1.79 -11.33
N ALA A 136 9.90 1.67 -10.04
CA ALA A 136 10.53 2.74 -9.27
C ALA A 136 11.98 3.01 -9.73
N GLU A 137 12.72 1.97 -10.10
CA GLU A 137 14.07 2.08 -10.66
C GLU A 137 14.05 2.76 -12.04
N GLU A 138 13.08 2.47 -12.89
CA GLU A 138 12.85 3.16 -14.15
C GLU A 138 12.51 4.64 -13.94
N ALA A 139 11.80 4.97 -12.86
CA ALA A 139 11.58 6.36 -12.49
C ALA A 139 12.85 7.08 -12.03
N GLY A 140 13.86 6.32 -11.56
CA GLY A 140 15.17 6.81 -11.16
C GLY A 140 15.57 6.47 -9.72
N SER A 141 14.74 5.77 -8.93
CA SER A 141 15.11 5.37 -7.56
C SER A 141 14.23 4.26 -7.01
N ALA A 142 14.84 3.18 -6.54
CA ALA A 142 14.18 2.11 -5.79
C ALA A 142 13.37 2.62 -4.58
N LYS A 143 13.71 3.79 -4.02
CA LYS A 143 12.98 4.40 -2.90
C LYS A 143 11.58 4.89 -3.26
N ALA A 144 11.26 5.01 -4.54
CA ALA A 144 9.96 5.49 -5.01
C ALA A 144 8.92 4.36 -5.19
N VAL A 145 9.20 3.13 -4.75
CA VAL A 145 8.26 1.99 -4.79
C VAL A 145 6.91 2.34 -4.16
N ASN A 146 6.93 3.06 -3.03
CA ASN A 146 5.72 3.51 -2.34
C ASN A 146 4.86 4.43 -3.21
N ILE A 147 5.48 5.30 -3.98
CA ILE A 147 4.76 6.23 -4.88
C ILE A 147 4.24 5.49 -6.13
N ALA A 148 5.01 4.57 -6.67
CA ALA A 148 4.54 3.72 -7.77
C ALA A 148 3.31 2.87 -7.35
N LEU A 149 3.33 2.31 -6.14
CA LEU A 149 2.16 1.64 -5.55
C LEU A 149 0.95 2.58 -5.37
N MET A 150 1.17 3.84 -4.95
CA MET A 150 0.10 4.84 -4.87
C MET A 150 -0.45 5.21 -6.25
N GLY A 151 0.40 5.29 -7.26
CA GLY A 151 -0.02 5.44 -8.65
C GLY A 151 -0.98 4.32 -9.06
N ARG A 152 -0.63 3.08 -8.79
CA ARG A 152 -1.52 1.95 -9.09
C ARG A 152 -2.81 1.98 -8.28
N LEU A 153 -2.71 2.27 -6.98
CA LEU A 153 -3.87 2.41 -6.10
C LEU A 153 -4.86 3.46 -6.61
N SER A 154 -4.39 4.57 -7.17
CA SER A 154 -5.23 5.66 -7.67
C SER A 154 -6.24 5.23 -8.74
N LYS A 155 -5.96 4.15 -9.48
CA LYS A 155 -6.90 3.56 -10.45
C LYS A 155 -8.18 3.01 -9.79
N TYR A 156 -8.09 2.65 -8.51
CA TYR A 156 -9.22 2.11 -7.75
C TYR A 156 -10.03 3.20 -7.02
N PHE A 157 -9.67 4.49 -7.28
CA PHE A 157 -10.36 5.68 -6.79
C PHE A 157 -10.79 6.57 -7.97
N PRO A 158 -11.66 6.07 -8.87
CA PRO A 158 -12.02 6.81 -10.08
C PRO A 158 -12.73 8.14 -9.79
N GLU A 159 -13.29 8.28 -8.59
CA GLU A 159 -13.91 9.50 -8.10
C GLU A 159 -12.90 10.59 -7.71
N ILE A 160 -11.63 10.25 -7.54
CA ILE A 160 -10.57 11.20 -7.17
C ILE A 160 -9.79 11.59 -8.42
N PRO A 161 -9.76 12.87 -8.79
CA PRO A 161 -9.05 13.32 -9.99
C PRO A 161 -7.55 13.18 -9.83
N GLU A 162 -6.85 12.92 -10.93
CA GLU A 162 -5.41 12.66 -10.94
C GLU A 162 -4.60 13.82 -10.35
N HIS A 163 -4.96 15.06 -10.67
CA HIS A 163 -4.27 16.23 -10.13
C HIS A 163 -4.27 16.30 -8.59
N ALA A 164 -5.29 15.75 -7.92
CA ALA A 164 -5.31 15.73 -6.46
C ALA A 164 -4.21 14.84 -5.87
N TRP A 165 -3.81 13.78 -6.58
CA TRP A 165 -2.68 12.94 -6.20
C TRP A 165 -1.34 13.66 -6.46
N GLU A 166 -1.23 14.37 -7.59
CA GLU A 166 -0.05 15.16 -7.92
C GLU A 166 0.17 16.30 -6.90
N GLU A 167 -0.88 17.03 -6.55
CA GLU A 167 -0.85 18.05 -5.50
C GLU A 167 -0.44 17.48 -4.13
N ALA A 168 -0.90 16.27 -3.79
CA ALA A 168 -0.50 15.60 -2.56
C ALA A 168 0.99 15.22 -2.56
N ILE A 169 1.52 14.77 -3.71
CA ILE A 169 2.96 14.51 -3.87
C ILE A 169 3.73 15.81 -3.68
N ASP A 170 3.31 16.91 -4.30
CA ASP A 170 3.98 18.21 -4.19
C ASP A 170 3.92 18.79 -2.76
N ALA A 171 2.84 18.54 -2.05
CA ALA A 171 2.69 19.01 -0.66
C ALA A 171 3.57 18.24 0.33
N ILE A 172 3.81 16.94 0.07
CA ILE A 172 4.43 16.04 1.04
C ILE A 172 5.89 15.75 0.72
N VAL A 173 6.22 15.63 -0.57
CA VAL A 173 7.57 15.28 -1.03
C VAL A 173 8.43 16.53 -1.16
N ALA A 174 9.66 16.47 -0.63
CA ALA A 174 10.59 17.57 -0.76
C ALA A 174 10.85 17.91 -2.23
N GLU A 175 10.93 19.21 -2.57
CA GLU A 175 10.99 19.75 -3.92
C GLU A 175 12.00 19.03 -4.84
N LYS A 176 13.20 18.77 -4.35
CA LYS A 176 14.27 18.08 -5.09
C LYS A 176 13.94 16.66 -5.53
N PHE A 177 12.89 16.05 -4.98
CA PHE A 177 12.45 14.69 -5.30
C PHE A 177 11.10 14.64 -6.04
N ARG A 178 10.40 15.77 -6.23
CA ARG A 178 9.06 15.80 -6.81
C ARG A 178 9.03 15.21 -8.21
N ALA A 179 9.91 15.67 -9.11
CA ALA A 179 9.96 15.20 -10.49
C ALA A 179 10.11 13.67 -10.59
N LEU A 180 10.99 13.08 -9.75
CA LEU A 180 11.18 11.64 -9.69
C LEU A 180 9.91 10.94 -9.18
N ASN A 181 9.25 11.50 -8.16
CA ASN A 181 8.06 10.88 -7.57
C ASN A 181 6.83 11.03 -8.48
N HIS A 182 6.67 12.14 -9.21
CA HIS A 182 5.64 12.25 -10.25
C HIS A 182 5.83 11.19 -11.33
N LYS A 183 7.05 11.00 -11.83
CA LYS A 183 7.36 9.94 -12.79
C LYS A 183 7.04 8.54 -12.24
N ALA A 184 7.40 8.26 -10.98
CA ALA A 184 7.10 6.98 -10.35
C ALA A 184 5.60 6.75 -10.20
N PHE A 185 4.84 7.79 -9.84
CA PHE A 185 3.38 7.75 -9.76
C PHE A 185 2.76 7.43 -11.13
N GLU A 186 3.14 8.15 -12.17
CA GLU A 186 2.65 7.97 -13.54
C GLU A 186 2.94 6.55 -14.06
N LEU A 187 4.19 6.08 -13.94
CA LEU A 187 4.58 4.73 -14.35
C LEU A 187 3.80 3.67 -13.57
N GLY A 188 3.68 3.81 -12.26
CA GLY A 188 2.90 2.90 -11.43
C GLY A 188 1.41 2.89 -11.78
N ARG A 189 0.84 4.04 -12.10
CA ARG A 189 -0.55 4.18 -12.55
C ARG A 189 -0.81 3.46 -13.87
N ASN A 190 0.14 3.48 -14.78
CA ASN A 190 0.00 2.94 -16.14
C ASN A 190 0.50 1.49 -16.29
N ALA A 191 1.04 0.89 -15.24
CA ALA A 191 1.55 -0.48 -15.22
C ALA A 191 0.47 -1.57 -15.41
#